data_760a3be6ef210c066fe749cc5bf76850
#
_entry.id   760a3be6ef210c066fe749cc5bf76850
#
_cell.length_a   1.000
_cell.length_b   1.000
_cell.length_c   1.000
_cell.angle_alpha   90.00
_cell.angle_beta   90.00
_cell.angle_gamma   90.00
#
_symmetry.space_group_name_H-M   'P 1'
#
loop_
_entity.id
_entity.type
_entity.pdbx_description
1 polymer ?
#
loop_
_entity_poly.entity_id
_entity_poly.type
_entity_poly.pdbx_seq_one_letter_code
_entity_poly.pdbx_strand_id
1 'polypeptide(L)'
;MIKFDSNKLAAVAVAQSTEETRYYLRGVFFTGHIAVATNGHIMTVGRDARMIDGDFVKNDEGIFPISKKAQTTMKKAQAESVKIDDGVLTVVDSMESVLHMEPCEPIDGTFPDWRRVIPNTETELTSNHGTFNHVYFAKIAETAKILSKSETGVKILGEDPTKSHLVNYINNEVFSVIMPMRDTIETGVPSWVEVSKNES
;
A
#
# COMPACT_ATOMS: atom_id res chain seq x y z
N MET A 1 -6.37 -21.40 1.51
CA MET A 1 -5.55 -20.94 0.36
C MET A 1 -5.84 -19.48 0.06
N ILE A 2 -4.83 -18.62 -0.04
CA ILE A 2 -4.92 -17.22 -0.50
C ILE A 2 -4.35 -17.16 -1.91
N LYS A 3 -5.03 -16.46 -2.83
CA LYS A 3 -4.51 -16.13 -4.15
C LYS A 3 -4.64 -14.63 -4.39
N PHE A 4 -3.60 -13.99 -4.95
CA PHE A 4 -3.60 -12.54 -5.16
C PHE A 4 -2.73 -12.16 -6.36
N ASP A 5 -3.04 -11.03 -7.01
CA ASP A 5 -2.22 -10.46 -8.08
C ASP A 5 -0.83 -10.09 -7.58
N SER A 6 0.22 -10.51 -8.30
CA SER A 6 1.60 -10.28 -7.89
C SER A 6 1.97 -8.80 -7.75
N ASN A 7 1.61 -7.96 -8.73
CA ASN A 7 1.95 -6.54 -8.70
C ASN A 7 1.20 -5.80 -7.59
N LYS A 8 -0.09 -6.08 -7.42
CA LYS A 8 -0.90 -5.46 -6.36
C LYS A 8 -0.40 -5.86 -4.98
N LEU A 9 -0.09 -7.15 -4.77
CA LEU A 9 0.47 -7.60 -3.50
C LEU A 9 1.85 -6.99 -3.23
N ALA A 10 2.71 -6.89 -4.24
CA ALA A 10 4.00 -6.21 -4.11
C ALA A 10 3.83 -4.74 -3.72
N ALA A 11 2.86 -4.04 -4.32
CA ALA A 11 2.53 -2.64 -4.00
C ALA A 11 2.00 -2.48 -2.57
N VAL A 12 1.11 -3.37 -2.12
CA VAL A 12 0.61 -3.38 -0.73
C VAL A 12 1.75 -3.64 0.25
N ALA A 13 2.61 -4.62 -0.02
CA ALA A 13 3.70 -5.02 0.87
C ALA A 13 4.77 -3.94 1.10
N VAL A 14 4.81 -2.86 0.29
CA VAL A 14 5.68 -1.69 0.52
C VAL A 14 5.41 -1.04 1.87
N ALA A 15 4.15 -1.06 2.34
CA ALA A 15 3.75 -0.44 3.59
C ALA A 15 4.03 -1.29 4.83
N GLN A 16 4.49 -2.55 4.72
CA GLN A 16 4.81 -3.39 5.88
C GLN A 16 5.77 -2.70 6.84
N SER A 17 5.57 -2.95 8.14
CA SER A 17 6.48 -2.50 9.19
C SER A 17 7.77 -3.33 9.20
N THR A 18 8.85 -2.73 9.67
CA THR A 18 10.09 -3.41 10.03
C THR A 18 10.33 -3.44 11.54
N GLU A 19 9.42 -2.83 12.32
CA GLU A 19 9.55 -2.74 13.78
C GLU A 19 9.27 -4.08 14.45
N GLU A 20 10.11 -4.44 15.41
CA GLU A 20 9.98 -5.71 16.16
C GLU A 20 8.88 -5.66 17.21
N THR A 21 8.66 -4.51 17.83
CA THR A 21 7.68 -4.33 18.91
C THR A 21 6.23 -4.48 18.42
N ARG A 22 5.96 -4.12 17.16
CA ARG A 22 4.67 -4.29 16.49
C ARG A 22 4.74 -5.40 15.44
N TYR A 23 5.15 -6.60 15.87
CA TYR A 23 5.41 -7.74 15.00
C TYR A 23 4.22 -8.10 14.09
N TYR A 24 2.97 -7.89 14.55
CA TYR A 24 1.74 -8.12 13.78
C TYR A 24 1.58 -7.15 12.59
N LEU A 25 2.35 -6.07 12.50
CA LEU A 25 2.41 -5.18 11.34
C LEU A 25 3.53 -5.55 10.34
N ARG A 26 4.34 -6.57 10.65
CA ARG A 26 5.41 -7.03 9.76
C ARG A 26 4.91 -7.93 8.63
N GLY A 27 3.61 -8.21 8.59
CA GLY A 27 2.95 -8.96 7.54
C GLY A 27 1.91 -8.14 6.78
N VAL A 28 1.40 -8.75 5.74
CA VAL A 28 0.21 -8.30 5.02
C VAL A 28 -0.99 -9.04 5.61
N PHE A 29 -2.02 -8.29 5.96
CA PHE A 29 -3.30 -8.84 6.40
C PHE A 29 -4.19 -9.10 5.20
N PHE A 30 -4.70 -10.32 5.11
CA PHE A 30 -5.66 -10.72 4.09
C PHE A 30 -7.04 -10.92 4.71
N THR A 31 -8.07 -10.42 4.03
CA THR A 31 -9.47 -10.66 4.38
C THR A 31 -10.33 -10.67 3.11
N GLY A 32 -10.91 -11.82 2.77
CA GLY A 32 -11.58 -12.00 1.49
C GLY A 32 -10.63 -11.69 0.31
N HIS A 33 -11.03 -10.76 -0.56
CA HIS A 33 -10.25 -10.33 -1.72
C HIS A 33 -9.40 -9.06 -1.47
N ILE A 34 -9.21 -8.69 -0.21
CA ILE A 34 -8.47 -7.48 0.20
C ILE A 34 -7.17 -7.88 0.88
N ALA A 35 -6.11 -7.16 0.55
CA ALA A 35 -4.82 -7.22 1.23
C ALA A 35 -4.48 -5.84 1.81
N VAL A 36 -4.00 -5.79 3.04
CA VAL A 36 -3.67 -4.55 3.77
C VAL A 36 -2.31 -4.67 4.42
N ALA A 37 -1.48 -3.67 4.28
CA ALA A 37 -0.25 -3.52 5.05
C ALA A 37 -0.13 -2.11 5.63
N THR A 38 0.49 -1.99 6.78
CA THR A 38 0.75 -0.70 7.43
C THR A 38 1.97 -0.77 8.35
N ASN A 39 2.62 0.37 8.54
CA ASN A 39 3.63 0.56 9.59
C ASN A 39 3.17 1.55 10.67
N GLY A 40 1.88 1.91 10.69
CA GLY A 40 1.28 2.87 11.61
C GLY A 40 1.31 4.33 11.11
N HIS A 41 2.06 4.65 10.05
CA HIS A 41 2.16 6.01 9.47
C HIS A 41 1.72 6.06 8.01
N ILE A 42 1.89 4.98 7.31
CA ILE A 42 1.35 4.77 5.97
C ILE A 42 0.64 3.41 5.95
N MET A 43 -0.47 3.34 5.26
CA MET A 43 -1.21 2.12 4.99
C MET A 43 -1.43 2.02 3.49
N THR A 44 -1.32 0.82 2.94
CA THR A 44 -1.70 0.52 1.56
C THR A 44 -2.69 -0.63 1.55
N VAL A 45 -3.77 -0.44 0.84
CA VAL A 45 -4.86 -1.39 0.66
C VAL A 45 -4.97 -1.74 -0.81
N GLY A 46 -5.05 -3.00 -1.13
CA GLY A 46 -5.28 -3.50 -2.47
C GLY A 46 -6.41 -4.52 -2.51
N ARG A 47 -7.16 -4.56 -3.61
CA ARG A 47 -8.13 -5.62 -3.88
C ARG A 47 -7.74 -6.39 -5.13
N ASP A 48 -8.10 -7.65 -5.18
CA ASP A 48 -8.02 -8.44 -6.41
C ASP A 48 -9.43 -8.74 -6.92
N ALA A 49 -9.90 -7.95 -7.89
CA ALA A 49 -11.25 -8.08 -8.46
C ALA A 49 -11.43 -9.39 -9.25
N ARG A 50 -10.34 -10.01 -9.73
CA ARG A 50 -10.41 -11.32 -10.43
C ARG A 50 -10.91 -12.44 -9.52
N MET A 51 -10.86 -12.22 -8.21
CA MET A 51 -11.38 -13.16 -7.21
C MET A 51 -12.91 -13.06 -7.04
N ILE A 52 -13.58 -12.08 -7.70
CA ILE A 52 -15.03 -11.84 -7.55
C ILE A 52 -15.86 -12.75 -8.50
N ASP A 53 -15.29 -13.15 -9.63
CA ASP A 53 -16.03 -13.85 -10.71
C ASP A 53 -15.84 -15.38 -10.74
N GLY A 54 -15.14 -15.97 -9.79
CA GLY A 54 -14.85 -17.40 -9.76
C GLY A 54 -15.08 -18.03 -8.38
N ASP A 55 -15.12 -19.34 -8.31
CA ASP A 55 -15.32 -20.12 -7.10
C ASP A 55 -14.48 -19.58 -5.93
N PHE A 56 -15.11 -18.76 -5.10
CA PHE A 56 -14.50 -18.23 -3.89
C PHE A 56 -14.12 -19.37 -2.94
N VAL A 57 -12.87 -19.72 -2.95
CA VAL A 57 -12.29 -20.24 -1.72
C VAL A 57 -12.31 -19.04 -0.76
N LYS A 58 -13.11 -19.12 0.30
CA LYS A 58 -13.12 -18.15 1.40
C LYS A 58 -11.66 -18.01 1.84
N ASN A 59 -10.99 -16.93 1.43
CA ASN A 59 -9.59 -16.74 1.76
C ASN A 59 -9.47 -16.78 3.28
N ASP A 60 -8.55 -17.59 3.76
CA ASP A 60 -8.24 -17.65 5.17
C ASP A 60 -7.81 -16.24 5.60
N GLU A 61 -8.55 -15.69 6.57
CA GLU A 61 -8.21 -14.41 7.16
C GLU A 61 -6.93 -14.57 7.99
N GLY A 62 -5.95 -13.71 7.79
CA GLY A 62 -4.71 -13.82 8.53
C GLY A 62 -3.64 -12.80 8.11
N ILE A 63 -2.60 -12.74 8.93
CA ILE A 63 -1.43 -11.89 8.69
C ILE A 63 -0.29 -12.78 8.20
N PHE A 64 0.26 -12.49 7.03
CA PHE A 64 1.31 -13.31 6.43
C PHE A 64 2.54 -12.44 6.08
N PRO A 65 3.75 -12.87 6.48
CA PRO A 65 4.97 -12.14 6.18
C PRO A 65 5.30 -12.27 4.70
N ILE A 66 5.52 -11.15 4.03
CA ILE A 66 5.97 -11.13 2.63
C ILE A 66 7.42 -10.67 2.59
N SER A 67 8.33 -11.59 2.28
CA SER A 67 9.76 -11.30 2.29
C SER A 67 10.16 -10.30 1.19
N LYS A 68 11.29 -9.62 1.37
CA LYS A 68 11.85 -8.75 0.32
C LYS A 68 12.20 -9.52 -0.95
N LYS A 69 12.56 -10.80 -0.83
CA LYS A 69 12.85 -11.67 -1.97
C LYS A 69 11.59 -12.00 -2.76
N ALA A 70 10.50 -12.36 -2.07
CA ALA A 70 9.19 -12.53 -2.69
C ALA A 70 8.72 -11.25 -3.38
N GLN A 71 8.76 -10.08 -2.68
CA GLN A 71 8.42 -8.79 -3.27
C GLN A 71 9.22 -8.47 -4.55
N THR A 72 10.52 -8.79 -4.55
CA THR A 72 11.37 -8.58 -5.73
C THR A 72 10.96 -9.48 -6.89
N THR A 73 10.55 -10.72 -6.61
CA THR A 73 10.08 -11.64 -7.65
C THR A 73 8.71 -11.23 -8.19
N MET A 74 7.80 -10.81 -7.33
CA MET A 74 6.47 -10.31 -7.70
C MET A 74 6.51 -9.13 -8.68
N LYS A 75 7.55 -8.28 -8.60
CA LYS A 75 7.74 -7.11 -9.49
C LYS A 75 8.26 -7.48 -10.89
N LYS A 76 8.62 -8.73 -11.14
CA LYS A 76 9.08 -9.20 -12.47
C LYS A 76 7.90 -9.24 -13.45
N ALA A 77 8.18 -8.92 -14.72
CA ALA A 77 7.14 -8.86 -15.75
C ALA A 77 6.39 -10.18 -15.97
N GLN A 78 7.04 -11.33 -15.72
CA GLN A 78 6.42 -12.64 -15.85
C GLN A 78 5.61 -13.10 -14.64
N ALA A 79 5.74 -12.42 -13.48
CA ALA A 79 4.98 -12.79 -12.28
C ALA A 79 3.51 -12.41 -12.41
N GLU A 80 2.62 -13.39 -12.31
CA GLU A 80 1.17 -13.21 -12.50
C GLU A 80 0.43 -13.22 -11.16
N SER A 81 0.64 -14.25 -10.35
CA SER A 81 -0.06 -14.37 -9.07
C SER A 81 0.80 -14.95 -7.96
N VAL A 82 0.36 -14.68 -6.74
CA VAL A 82 0.90 -15.24 -5.50
C VAL A 82 -0.14 -16.16 -4.91
N LYS A 83 0.31 -17.33 -4.44
CA LYS A 83 -0.49 -18.28 -3.68
C LYS A 83 0.13 -18.45 -2.30
N ILE A 84 -0.69 -18.46 -1.25
CA ILE A 84 -0.26 -18.85 0.09
C ILE A 84 -1.18 -20.00 0.52
N ASP A 85 -0.60 -21.15 0.69
CA ASP A 85 -1.31 -22.36 1.03
C ASP A 85 -0.41 -23.27 1.88
N ASP A 86 -0.98 -23.89 2.90
CA ASP A 86 -0.29 -24.81 3.81
C ASP A 86 1.08 -24.30 4.29
N GLY A 87 1.14 -23.03 4.74
CA GLY A 87 2.36 -22.41 5.26
C GLY A 87 3.42 -22.10 4.20
N VAL A 88 3.06 -22.10 2.90
CA VAL A 88 3.99 -21.85 1.79
C VAL A 88 3.49 -20.70 0.91
N LEU A 89 4.36 -19.73 0.67
CA LEU A 89 4.14 -18.70 -0.36
C LEU A 89 4.79 -19.12 -1.67
N THR A 90 4.02 -19.07 -2.75
CA THR A 90 4.48 -19.38 -4.11
C THR A 90 4.13 -18.24 -5.05
N VAL A 91 5.11 -17.71 -5.79
CA VAL A 91 4.92 -16.77 -6.89
C VAL A 91 4.96 -17.55 -8.20
N VAL A 92 3.93 -17.41 -9.02
CA VAL A 92 3.82 -18.13 -10.31
C VAL A 92 3.63 -17.16 -11.47
N ASP A 93 3.98 -17.66 -12.67
CA ASP A 93 3.67 -16.99 -13.94
C ASP A 93 2.28 -17.35 -14.47
N SER A 94 1.93 -16.87 -15.66
CA SER A 94 0.66 -17.14 -16.33
C SER A 94 0.44 -18.60 -16.72
N MET A 95 1.51 -19.41 -16.76
CA MET A 95 1.48 -20.85 -17.04
C MET A 95 1.54 -21.69 -15.74
N GLU A 96 1.35 -21.03 -14.57
CA GLU A 96 1.47 -21.66 -13.24
C GLU A 96 2.89 -22.18 -12.93
N SER A 97 3.92 -21.76 -13.69
CA SER A 97 5.30 -22.13 -13.39
C SER A 97 5.81 -21.37 -12.17
N VAL A 98 6.48 -22.06 -11.26
CA VAL A 98 6.97 -21.47 -10.02
C VAL A 98 8.19 -20.59 -10.28
N LEU A 99 8.07 -19.31 -9.95
CA LEU A 99 9.16 -18.32 -10.02
C LEU A 99 9.88 -18.15 -8.68
N HIS A 100 9.16 -18.38 -7.58
CA HIS A 100 9.68 -18.29 -6.21
C HIS A 100 8.79 -19.09 -5.26
N MET A 101 9.42 -19.69 -4.28
CA MET A 101 8.74 -20.41 -3.19
C MET A 101 9.50 -20.18 -1.89
N GLU A 102 8.77 -19.96 -0.79
CA GLU A 102 9.33 -19.81 0.54
C GLU A 102 8.31 -20.19 1.63
N PRO A 103 8.77 -20.60 2.84
CA PRO A 103 7.89 -20.76 3.98
C PRO A 103 7.19 -19.43 4.32
N CYS A 104 5.89 -19.50 4.66
CA CYS A 104 5.06 -18.34 4.94
C CYS A 104 3.99 -18.70 5.98
N GLU A 105 4.42 -18.93 7.21
CA GLU A 105 3.53 -19.21 8.32
C GLU A 105 2.79 -17.92 8.75
N PRO A 106 1.51 -18.03 9.13
CA PRO A 106 0.77 -16.88 9.60
C PRO A 106 1.38 -16.30 10.88
N ILE A 107 1.37 -14.98 10.99
CA ILE A 107 1.77 -14.26 12.20
C ILE A 107 0.61 -14.32 13.18
N ASP A 108 0.85 -14.89 14.36
CA ASP A 108 -0.12 -14.87 15.46
C ASP A 108 -0.26 -13.45 16.00
N GLY A 109 -1.43 -12.84 15.84
CA GLY A 109 -1.70 -11.48 16.26
C GLY A 109 -3.00 -10.94 15.69
N THR A 110 -3.44 -9.80 16.24
CA THR A 110 -4.63 -9.09 15.75
C THR A 110 -4.22 -7.89 14.93
N PHE A 111 -4.61 -7.88 13.65
CA PHE A 111 -4.38 -6.71 12.80
C PHE A 111 -5.33 -5.57 13.21
N PRO A 112 -4.87 -4.31 13.24
CA PRO A 112 -5.71 -3.18 13.62
C PRO A 112 -6.91 -3.02 12.67
N ASP A 113 -8.00 -2.43 13.19
CA ASP A 113 -9.13 -2.03 12.34
C ASP A 113 -8.70 -0.91 11.38
N TRP A 114 -8.23 -1.32 10.23
CA TRP A 114 -7.65 -0.46 9.20
C TRP A 114 -8.67 0.49 8.55
N ARG A 115 -9.96 0.18 8.62
CA ARG A 115 -11.02 1.02 8.04
C ARG A 115 -11.17 2.34 8.78
N ARG A 116 -10.84 2.39 10.06
CA ARG A 116 -10.96 3.59 10.91
C ARG A 116 -10.06 4.74 10.51
N VAL A 117 -8.98 4.48 9.77
CA VAL A 117 -8.03 5.52 9.34
C VAL A 117 -8.30 6.01 7.91
N ILE A 118 -9.24 5.39 7.20
CA ILE A 118 -9.66 5.86 5.87
C ILE A 118 -10.43 7.17 6.05
N PRO A 119 -10.05 8.27 5.35
CA PRO A 119 -10.80 9.51 5.38
C PRO A 119 -12.26 9.29 4.96
N ASN A 120 -13.18 10.04 5.58
CA ASN A 120 -14.58 10.01 5.16
C ASN A 120 -14.69 10.61 3.75
N THR A 121 -15.20 9.83 2.80
CA THR A 121 -15.35 10.24 1.40
C THR A 121 -16.65 10.97 1.12
N GLU A 122 -17.56 11.08 2.11
CA GLU A 122 -18.80 11.86 2.01
C GLU A 122 -18.56 13.36 2.14
N THR A 123 -17.44 13.77 2.75
CA THR A 123 -16.96 15.15 2.77
C THR A 123 -16.15 15.44 1.52
N GLU A 124 -16.24 16.66 0.98
CA GLU A 124 -15.38 17.07 -0.14
C GLU A 124 -13.90 17.00 0.27
N LEU A 125 -13.20 15.96 -0.20
CA LEU A 125 -11.77 15.86 -0.03
C LEU A 125 -11.10 16.93 -0.88
N THR A 126 -10.47 17.89 -0.23
CA THR A 126 -9.77 19.00 -0.88
C THR A 126 -8.29 18.70 -1.06
N SER A 127 -7.58 19.57 -1.78
CA SER A 127 -6.13 19.53 -1.90
C SER A 127 -5.43 20.23 -0.72
N ASN A 128 -6.08 20.36 0.42
CA ASN A 128 -5.46 20.95 1.61
C ASN A 128 -4.49 19.95 2.23
N HIS A 129 -3.21 20.17 2.01
CA HIS A 129 -2.15 19.23 2.37
C HIS A 129 -1.51 19.59 3.69
N GLY A 130 -1.39 18.60 4.58
CA GLY A 130 -0.52 18.68 5.74
C GLY A 130 0.96 18.47 5.39
N THR A 131 1.81 18.58 6.37
CA THR A 131 3.23 18.21 6.26
C THR A 131 3.39 16.70 6.44
N PHE A 132 4.14 16.06 5.55
CA PHE A 132 4.36 14.61 5.58
C PHE A 132 5.83 14.27 5.65
N ASN A 133 6.15 13.16 6.31
CA ASN A 133 7.50 12.65 6.33
C ASN A 133 7.91 12.14 4.94
N HIS A 134 9.02 12.66 4.41
CA HIS A 134 9.54 12.32 3.09
C HIS A 134 9.79 10.81 2.89
N VAL A 135 10.08 10.06 3.94
CA VAL A 135 10.24 8.59 3.87
C VAL A 135 8.95 7.91 3.38
N TYR A 136 7.78 8.46 3.74
CA TYR A 136 6.50 7.89 3.30
C TYR A 136 6.17 8.30 1.86
N PHE A 137 6.62 9.47 1.40
CA PHE A 137 6.57 9.80 -0.03
C PHE A 137 7.39 8.84 -0.89
N ALA A 138 8.56 8.41 -0.41
CA ALA A 138 9.35 7.38 -1.09
C ALA A 138 8.58 6.06 -1.23
N LYS A 139 7.85 5.65 -0.19
CA LYS A 139 6.98 4.47 -0.24
C LYS A 139 5.81 4.64 -1.22
N ILE A 140 5.16 5.81 -1.23
CA ILE A 140 4.10 6.15 -2.19
C ILE A 140 4.64 6.07 -3.63
N ALA A 141 5.81 6.66 -3.88
CA ALA A 141 6.46 6.63 -5.19
C ALA A 141 6.83 5.19 -5.61
N GLU A 142 7.33 4.36 -4.69
CA GLU A 142 7.60 2.94 -4.96
C GLU A 142 6.31 2.19 -5.31
N THR A 143 5.25 2.40 -4.55
CA THR A 143 3.93 1.80 -4.81
C THR A 143 3.40 2.20 -6.20
N ALA A 144 3.42 3.50 -6.53
CA ALA A 144 3.01 4.00 -7.85
C ALA A 144 3.80 3.36 -8.99
N LYS A 145 5.13 3.26 -8.83
CA LYS A 145 6.02 2.64 -9.83
C LYS A 145 5.75 1.14 -10.05
N ILE A 146 5.35 0.43 -9.00
CA ILE A 146 4.99 -0.99 -9.10
C ILE A 146 3.68 -1.15 -9.88
N LEU A 147 2.69 -0.28 -9.62
CA LEU A 147 1.37 -0.36 -10.22
C LEU A 147 1.35 0.09 -11.70
N SER A 148 2.22 1.00 -12.07
CA SER A 148 2.35 1.47 -13.47
C SER A 148 3.80 1.85 -13.80
N LYS A 149 4.28 1.36 -14.92
CA LYS A 149 5.64 1.70 -15.43
C LYS A 149 5.67 3.02 -16.20
N SER A 150 4.54 3.44 -16.77
CA SER A 150 4.44 4.59 -17.66
C SER A 150 3.82 5.82 -17.04
N GLU A 151 2.90 5.64 -16.09
CA GLU A 151 2.15 6.70 -15.46
C GLU A 151 2.34 6.63 -13.94
N THR A 152 3.06 7.60 -13.39
CA THR A 152 3.50 7.61 -12.00
C THR A 152 2.82 8.68 -11.15
N GLY A 153 1.79 9.35 -11.70
CA GLY A 153 1.02 10.36 -10.98
C GLY A 153 0.26 9.77 -9.81
N VAL A 154 0.25 10.50 -8.70
CA VAL A 154 -0.57 10.20 -7.52
C VAL A 154 -1.41 11.42 -7.16
N LYS A 155 -2.61 11.20 -6.64
CA LYS A 155 -3.47 12.25 -6.12
C LYS A 155 -3.60 12.09 -4.62
N ILE A 156 -3.21 13.13 -3.87
CA ILE A 156 -3.33 13.15 -2.41
C ILE A 156 -4.51 14.04 -2.05
N LEU A 157 -5.43 13.52 -1.26
CA LEU A 157 -6.66 14.16 -0.88
C LEU A 157 -6.83 14.12 0.64
N GLY A 158 -7.22 15.22 1.24
CA GLY A 158 -7.51 15.31 2.66
C GLY A 158 -8.46 16.43 2.96
N GLU A 159 -9.21 16.32 4.05
CA GLU A 159 -10.14 17.32 4.55
C GLU A 159 -9.42 18.34 5.45
N ASP A 160 -8.45 17.87 6.23
CA ASP A 160 -7.79 18.60 7.31
C ASP A 160 -6.30 18.24 7.33
N PRO A 161 -5.38 19.23 7.35
CA PRO A 161 -3.93 18.97 7.33
C PRO A 161 -3.42 18.17 8.55
N THR A 162 -4.24 17.99 9.59
CA THR A 162 -3.88 17.21 10.79
C THR A 162 -4.43 15.80 10.79
N LYS A 163 -5.32 15.47 9.86
CA LYS A 163 -5.96 14.15 9.71
C LYS A 163 -5.27 13.32 8.63
N SER A 164 -5.63 12.05 8.55
CA SER A 164 -5.16 11.14 7.50
C SER A 164 -5.56 11.62 6.11
N HIS A 165 -4.68 11.41 5.12
CA HIS A 165 -4.92 11.75 3.73
C HIS A 165 -4.98 10.49 2.87
N LEU A 166 -5.92 10.49 1.93
CA LEU A 166 -6.07 9.44 0.94
C LEU A 166 -5.07 9.67 -0.21
N VAL A 167 -4.41 8.61 -0.64
CA VAL A 167 -3.51 8.61 -1.80
C VAL A 167 -4.09 7.68 -2.85
N ASN A 168 -4.55 8.24 -3.95
CA ASN A 168 -5.04 7.49 -5.10
C ASN A 168 -3.93 7.33 -6.13
N TYR A 169 -3.84 6.12 -6.69
CA TYR A 169 -2.99 5.77 -7.81
C TYR A 169 -3.82 5.66 -9.09
N ILE A 170 -3.15 5.56 -10.23
CA ILE A 170 -3.83 5.33 -11.51
C ILE A 170 -4.58 3.99 -11.53
N ASN A 171 -4.08 3.00 -10.81
CA ASN A 171 -4.77 1.75 -10.56
C ASN A 171 -5.78 1.95 -9.41
N ASN A 172 -7.07 1.96 -9.72
CA ASN A 172 -8.14 2.18 -8.75
C ASN A 172 -8.44 0.99 -7.82
N GLU A 173 -7.71 -0.11 -7.96
CA GLU A 173 -7.82 -1.27 -7.07
C GLU A 173 -6.83 -1.21 -5.90
N VAL A 174 -5.92 -0.22 -5.90
CA VAL A 174 -4.96 0.04 -4.82
C VAL A 174 -5.03 1.51 -4.42
N PHE A 175 -5.08 1.76 -3.13
CA PHE A 175 -4.93 3.10 -2.55
C PHE A 175 -4.05 3.06 -1.31
N SER A 176 -3.53 4.21 -0.92
CA SER A 176 -2.84 4.34 0.36
C SER A 176 -3.49 5.42 1.24
N VAL A 177 -3.21 5.35 2.53
CA VAL A 177 -3.53 6.39 3.50
C VAL A 177 -2.23 6.81 4.15
N ILE A 178 -1.95 8.12 4.19
CA ILE A 178 -0.77 8.69 4.81
C ILE A 178 -1.17 9.58 5.99
N MET A 179 -0.45 9.42 7.10
CA MET A 179 -0.64 10.26 8.28
C MET A 179 0.26 11.49 8.19
N PRO A 180 -0.26 12.70 8.43
CA PRO A 180 0.56 13.89 8.51
C PRO A 180 1.45 13.86 9.77
N MET A 181 2.52 14.61 9.74
CA MET A 181 3.35 14.90 10.91
C MET A 181 3.05 16.31 11.42
N ARG A 182 3.50 16.62 12.64
CA ARG A 182 3.39 17.99 13.17
C ARG A 182 4.16 18.93 12.25
N ASP A 183 3.51 20.03 11.90
CA ASP A 183 4.10 21.04 11.03
C ASP A 183 5.14 21.84 11.80
N THR A 184 6.37 21.85 11.26
CA THR A 184 7.50 22.64 11.74
C THR A 184 8.20 23.36 10.59
N ILE A 185 7.60 23.30 9.39
CA ILE A 185 8.17 23.85 8.15
C ILE A 185 7.47 25.17 7.86
N GLU A 186 8.24 26.24 7.71
CA GLU A 186 7.72 27.53 7.28
C GLU A 186 7.12 27.41 5.88
N THR A 187 5.94 27.99 5.70
CA THR A 187 5.22 28.01 4.43
C THR A 187 5.60 29.24 3.61
N GLY A 188 5.67 29.08 2.30
CA GLY A 188 5.92 30.14 1.36
C GLY A 188 7.27 30.09 0.67
N VAL A 189 7.51 31.08 -0.17
CA VAL A 189 8.80 31.22 -0.86
C VAL A 189 9.83 31.78 0.13
N PRO A 190 11.03 31.19 0.23
CA PRO A 190 12.07 31.72 1.12
C PRO A 190 12.35 33.20 0.88
N SER A 191 12.58 33.95 1.96
CA SER A 191 12.73 35.42 1.93
C SER A 191 13.89 35.94 1.06
N TRP A 192 14.84 35.06 0.70
CA TRP A 192 15.97 35.39 -0.18
C TRP A 192 15.61 35.28 -1.68
N VAL A 193 14.42 34.78 -2.02
CA VAL A 193 13.92 34.74 -3.41
C VAL A 193 13.12 35.99 -3.70
N GLU A 194 13.59 36.82 -4.63
CA GLU A 194 12.81 37.94 -5.15
C GLU A 194 11.70 37.41 -6.07
N VAL A 195 10.47 37.49 -5.60
CA VAL A 195 9.30 37.19 -6.43
C VAL A 195 8.88 38.49 -7.12
N SER A 196 8.97 38.55 -8.45
CA SER A 196 8.40 39.67 -9.20
C SER A 196 6.88 39.73 -8.93
N LYS A 197 6.43 40.83 -8.31
CA LYS A 197 4.99 41.13 -8.21
C LYS A 197 4.50 41.38 -9.64
N ASN A 198 3.76 40.43 -10.20
CA ASN A 198 2.95 40.75 -11.38
C ASN A 198 1.91 41.78 -10.94
N GLU A 199 2.09 43.02 -11.33
CA GLU A 199 1.06 44.04 -11.25
C GLU A 199 -0.10 43.60 -12.15
N SER A 200 -1.26 43.36 -11.53
CA SER A 200 -2.52 43.04 -12.18
C SER A 200 -3.16 44.30 -12.74
#